data_f4c24b7b2e9ed2d1e507529010003bf6
#
_entry.id   f4c24b7b2e9ed2d1e507529010003bf6
#
_cell.length_a   1.000
_cell.length_b   1.000
_cell.length_c   1.000
_cell.angle_alpha   90.00
_cell.angle_beta   90.00
_cell.angle_gamma   90.00
#
_symmetry.space_group_name_H-M   'P 1'
#
loop_
_entity.id
_entity.type
_entity.pdbx_description
1 polymer ?
#
loop_
_entity_poly.entity_id
_entity_poly.type
_entity_poly.pdbx_seq_one_letter_code
_entity_poly.pdbx_strand_id
1 'polypeptide(L)'
;RAIASDYAVKNGDTKAMLRDLTALADYFKATRGQASSAIGNAIDLMTRDFGTLDSLPASEAAKAVTRAVSSYDKQARQSIETLTDYAVSLAAGMRRILVFDYSSTVVRFLEKFGAACPGAVVVIPESRVINGGYAFVPGALAAGLRVHFIPDAAILYELKTCDAAYFGAETFY
;
A
#
# COMPACT_ATOMS: atom_id res chain seq x y z
N ARG A 1 -14.90 0.39 -10.60
CA ARG A 1 -15.39 1.65 -11.28
C ARG A 1 -15.82 1.39 -12.71
N ALA A 2 -14.99 0.78 -13.57
CA ALA A 2 -15.31 0.57 -14.98
C ALA A 2 -16.63 -0.20 -15.17
N ILE A 3 -16.82 -1.34 -14.49
CA ILE A 3 -18.05 -2.12 -14.54
C ILE A 3 -19.28 -1.27 -14.15
N ALA A 4 -19.20 -0.57 -13.02
CA ALA A 4 -20.32 0.26 -12.56
C ALA A 4 -20.66 1.39 -13.55
N SER A 5 -19.65 2.00 -14.16
CA SER A 5 -19.83 3.02 -15.19
C SER A 5 -20.48 2.46 -16.45
N ASP A 6 -20.11 1.24 -16.88
CA ASP A 6 -20.70 0.58 -18.05
C ASP A 6 -22.19 0.30 -17.85
N TYR A 7 -22.56 -0.21 -16.68
CA TYR A 7 -23.99 -0.41 -16.33
C TYR A 7 -24.77 0.91 -16.27
N ALA A 8 -24.17 1.98 -15.74
CA ALA A 8 -24.81 3.29 -15.69
C ALA A 8 -25.09 3.85 -17.10
N VAL A 9 -24.12 3.72 -18.02
CA VAL A 9 -24.26 4.20 -19.42
C VAL A 9 -25.30 3.41 -20.19
N LYS A 10 -25.39 2.10 -19.96
CA LYS A 10 -26.32 1.20 -20.66
C LYS A 10 -27.71 1.17 -20.03
N ASN A 11 -28.00 1.97 -19.02
CA ASN A 11 -29.22 1.87 -18.20
C ASN A 11 -29.53 0.43 -17.76
N GLY A 12 -28.49 -0.29 -17.35
CA GLY A 12 -28.56 -1.69 -16.98
C GLY A 12 -29.28 -1.93 -15.66
N ASP A 13 -29.49 -3.20 -15.34
CA ASP A 13 -30.11 -3.63 -14.09
C ASP A 13 -29.12 -3.50 -12.93
N THR A 14 -29.51 -2.79 -11.87
CA THR A 14 -28.69 -2.59 -10.65
C THR A 14 -28.33 -3.92 -9.98
N LYS A 15 -29.26 -4.87 -9.91
CA LYS A 15 -28.99 -6.17 -9.30
C LYS A 15 -27.96 -6.96 -10.08
N ALA A 16 -28.03 -6.91 -11.43
CA ALA A 16 -27.01 -7.53 -12.27
C ALA A 16 -25.64 -6.89 -12.06
N MET A 17 -25.56 -5.57 -11.99
CA MET A 17 -24.33 -4.84 -11.69
C MET A 17 -23.73 -5.26 -10.33
N LEU A 18 -24.53 -5.28 -9.28
CA LEU A 18 -24.07 -5.64 -7.94
C LEU A 18 -23.64 -7.11 -7.87
N ARG A 19 -24.35 -8.01 -8.53
CA ARG A 19 -23.95 -9.42 -8.65
C ARG A 19 -22.58 -9.57 -9.31
N ASP A 20 -22.35 -8.88 -10.43
CA ASP A 20 -21.07 -8.97 -11.15
C ASP A 20 -19.91 -8.35 -10.35
N LEU A 21 -20.17 -7.24 -9.63
CA LEU A 21 -19.18 -6.65 -8.71
C LEU A 21 -18.88 -7.54 -7.52
N THR A 22 -19.89 -8.20 -6.96
CA THR A 22 -19.72 -9.16 -5.86
C THR A 22 -18.92 -10.38 -6.32
N ALA A 23 -19.26 -10.95 -7.48
CA ALA A 23 -18.50 -12.07 -8.04
C ALA A 23 -17.02 -11.72 -8.28
N LEU A 24 -16.74 -10.50 -8.74
CA LEU A 24 -15.37 -10.01 -8.89
C LEU A 24 -14.67 -9.85 -7.53
N ALA A 25 -15.36 -9.32 -6.54
CA ALA A 25 -14.86 -9.18 -5.17
C ALA A 25 -14.49 -10.54 -4.57
N ASP A 26 -15.39 -11.52 -4.71
CA ASP A 26 -15.19 -12.88 -4.21
C ASP A 26 -14.02 -13.58 -4.93
N TYR A 27 -13.90 -13.38 -6.25
CA TYR A 27 -12.75 -13.88 -7.01
C TYR A 27 -11.40 -13.33 -6.46
N PHE A 28 -11.32 -12.03 -6.22
CA PHE A 28 -10.10 -11.45 -5.67
C PHE A 28 -9.82 -11.88 -4.23
N LYS A 29 -10.85 -12.04 -3.40
CA LYS A 29 -10.69 -12.60 -2.04
C LYS A 29 -10.19 -14.03 -2.09
N ALA A 30 -10.76 -14.87 -2.96
CA ALA A 30 -10.39 -16.27 -3.10
C ALA A 30 -8.97 -16.48 -3.67
N THR A 31 -8.47 -15.55 -4.48
CA THR A 31 -7.17 -15.66 -5.15
C THR A 31 -6.08 -14.86 -4.44
N ARG A 32 -6.26 -13.55 -4.34
CA ARG A 32 -5.26 -12.62 -3.78
C ARG A 32 -5.41 -12.43 -2.28
N GLY A 33 -6.65 -12.45 -1.78
CA GLY A 33 -6.95 -12.26 -0.36
C GLY A 33 -6.43 -13.39 0.53
N GLN A 34 -6.24 -14.60 0.00
CA GLN A 34 -5.62 -15.71 0.74
C GLN A 34 -4.15 -15.43 1.05
N ALA A 35 -3.45 -14.71 0.17
CA ALA A 35 -2.05 -14.34 0.36
C ALA A 35 -1.86 -13.03 1.11
N SER A 36 -2.87 -12.15 1.13
CA SER A 36 -2.81 -10.83 1.76
C SER A 36 -4.15 -10.44 2.40
N SER A 37 -4.19 -10.44 3.72
CA SER A 37 -5.37 -9.99 4.50
C SER A 37 -5.75 -8.54 4.19
N ALA A 38 -4.78 -7.71 3.83
CA ALA A 38 -5.02 -6.32 3.46
C ALA A 38 -5.93 -6.19 2.22
N ILE A 39 -5.77 -7.08 1.23
CA ILE A 39 -6.61 -7.11 0.04
C ILE A 39 -8.06 -7.49 0.41
N GLY A 40 -8.23 -8.53 1.23
CA GLY A 40 -9.55 -8.96 1.71
C GLY A 40 -10.27 -7.83 2.45
N ASN A 41 -9.59 -7.21 3.40
CA ASN A 41 -10.12 -6.09 4.18
C ASN A 41 -10.47 -4.88 3.31
N ALA A 42 -9.65 -4.55 2.32
CA ALA A 42 -9.91 -3.47 1.38
C ALA A 42 -11.20 -3.72 0.58
N ILE A 43 -11.37 -4.95 0.08
CA ILE A 43 -12.57 -5.36 -0.66
C ILE A 43 -13.80 -5.26 0.24
N ASP A 44 -13.73 -5.78 1.47
CA ASP A 44 -14.84 -5.72 2.43
C ASP A 44 -15.28 -4.29 2.74
N LEU A 45 -14.32 -3.39 2.93
CA LEU A 45 -14.61 -1.97 3.14
C LEU A 45 -15.28 -1.32 1.94
N MET A 46 -14.84 -1.64 0.72
CA MET A 46 -15.39 -1.06 -0.51
C MET A 46 -16.78 -1.63 -0.88
N THR A 47 -17.10 -2.85 -0.45
CA THR A 47 -18.34 -3.55 -0.80
C THR A 47 -19.36 -3.58 0.33
N ARG A 48 -19.04 -3.05 1.50
CA ARG A 48 -19.83 -3.11 2.74
C ARG A 48 -21.31 -2.78 2.54
N ASP A 49 -21.59 -1.74 1.75
CA ASP A 49 -22.93 -1.19 1.62
C ASP A 49 -23.65 -1.65 0.34
N PHE A 50 -23.11 -2.62 -0.40
CA PHE A 50 -23.71 -3.07 -1.67
C PHE A 50 -25.15 -3.55 -1.51
N GLY A 51 -25.47 -4.24 -0.40
CA GLY A 51 -26.81 -4.72 -0.13
C GLY A 51 -27.88 -3.61 0.01
N THR A 52 -27.46 -2.36 0.27
CA THR A 52 -28.39 -1.23 0.37
C THR A 52 -28.69 -0.56 -0.97
N LEU A 53 -27.96 -0.93 -2.03
CA LEU A 53 -28.05 -0.29 -3.33
C LEU A 53 -29.06 -0.95 -4.29
N ASP A 54 -29.61 -2.10 -3.94
CA ASP A 54 -30.49 -2.91 -4.78
C ASP A 54 -31.72 -2.17 -5.32
N SER A 55 -32.25 -1.25 -4.54
CA SER A 55 -33.45 -0.48 -4.88
C SER A 55 -33.18 0.79 -5.67
N LEU A 56 -31.89 1.15 -5.85
CA LEU A 56 -31.51 2.37 -6.55
C LEU A 56 -31.46 2.17 -8.07
N PRO A 57 -31.76 3.22 -8.86
CA PRO A 57 -31.46 3.22 -10.29
C PRO A 57 -29.96 2.94 -10.54
N ALA A 58 -29.64 2.23 -11.62
CA ALA A 58 -28.26 1.83 -11.94
C ALA A 58 -27.26 3.00 -11.95
N SER A 59 -27.68 4.17 -12.43
CA SER A 59 -26.84 5.38 -12.43
C SER A 59 -26.52 5.87 -11.02
N GLU A 60 -27.45 5.79 -10.07
CA GLU A 60 -27.24 6.19 -8.68
C GLU A 60 -26.41 5.15 -7.91
N ALA A 61 -26.72 3.88 -8.10
CA ALA A 61 -25.94 2.79 -7.54
C ALA A 61 -24.48 2.82 -8.03
N ALA A 62 -24.23 3.07 -9.31
CA ALA A 62 -22.89 3.22 -9.87
C ALA A 62 -22.12 4.41 -9.26
N LYS A 63 -22.80 5.54 -9.03
CA LYS A 63 -22.21 6.69 -8.30
C LYS A 63 -21.87 6.32 -6.86
N ALA A 64 -22.74 5.56 -6.18
CA ALA A 64 -22.49 5.10 -4.82
C ALA A 64 -21.27 4.17 -4.75
N VAL A 65 -21.17 3.20 -5.64
CA VAL A 65 -19.99 2.32 -5.79
C VAL A 65 -18.73 3.14 -6.05
N THR A 66 -18.78 4.10 -6.95
CA THR A 66 -17.63 4.97 -7.26
C THR A 66 -17.21 5.80 -6.04
N ARG A 67 -18.18 6.32 -5.29
CA ARG A 67 -17.89 7.06 -4.03
C ARG A 67 -17.25 6.14 -2.98
N ALA A 68 -17.74 4.92 -2.79
CA ALA A 68 -17.17 3.96 -1.85
C ALA A 68 -15.69 3.69 -2.15
N VAL A 69 -15.36 3.38 -3.41
CA VAL A 69 -13.98 3.16 -3.84
C VAL A 69 -13.10 4.42 -3.67
N SER A 70 -13.63 5.60 -4.01
CA SER A 70 -12.89 6.86 -3.86
C SER A 70 -12.67 7.24 -2.39
N SER A 71 -13.64 6.95 -1.52
CA SER A 71 -13.52 7.15 -0.08
C SER A 71 -12.46 6.24 0.52
N TYR A 72 -12.44 4.98 0.12
CA TYR A 72 -11.38 4.04 0.51
C TYR A 72 -9.99 4.54 0.08
N ASP A 73 -9.81 4.92 -1.20
CA ASP A 73 -8.54 5.44 -1.71
C ASP A 73 -8.06 6.66 -0.89
N LYS A 74 -8.97 7.59 -0.58
CA LYS A 74 -8.65 8.78 0.22
C LYS A 74 -8.23 8.40 1.63
N GLN A 75 -8.97 7.52 2.29
CA GLN A 75 -8.69 7.07 3.64
C GLN A 75 -7.36 6.29 3.72
N ALA A 76 -7.11 5.40 2.76
CA ALA A 76 -5.87 4.64 2.68
C ALA A 76 -4.65 5.57 2.53
N ARG A 77 -4.73 6.56 1.63
CA ARG A 77 -3.67 7.57 1.48
C ARG A 77 -3.44 8.36 2.76
N GLN A 78 -4.50 8.83 3.41
CA GLN A 78 -4.40 9.56 4.66
C GLN A 78 -3.74 8.72 5.76
N SER A 79 -4.08 7.44 5.85
CA SER A 79 -3.47 6.52 6.80
C SER A 79 -1.97 6.33 6.54
N ILE A 80 -1.56 6.20 5.27
CA ILE A 80 -0.13 6.11 4.89
C ILE A 80 0.61 7.39 5.26
N GLU A 81 0.02 8.57 4.99
CA GLU A 81 0.64 9.85 5.36
C GLU A 81 0.85 9.96 6.88
N THR A 82 -0.20 9.67 7.66
CA THR A 82 -0.14 9.69 9.14
C THR A 82 0.89 8.69 9.67
N LEU A 83 0.88 7.46 9.15
CA LEU A 83 1.84 6.43 9.54
C LEU A 83 3.28 6.85 9.25
N THR A 84 3.53 7.37 8.05
CA THR A 84 4.89 7.76 7.65
C THR A 84 5.38 9.01 8.39
N ASP A 85 4.51 9.97 8.72
CA ASP A 85 4.84 11.11 9.58
C ASP A 85 5.24 10.63 10.99
N TYR A 86 4.48 9.69 11.54
CA TYR A 86 4.82 9.09 12.83
C TYR A 86 6.15 8.34 12.78
N ALA A 87 6.38 7.53 11.73
CA ALA A 87 7.65 6.82 11.55
C ALA A 87 8.83 7.77 11.45
N VAL A 88 8.69 8.91 10.77
CA VAL A 88 9.75 9.95 10.70
C VAL A 88 9.99 10.58 12.07
N SER A 89 8.94 10.81 12.86
CA SER A 89 9.12 11.33 14.22
C SER A 89 9.91 10.37 15.12
N LEU A 90 9.68 9.06 14.99
CA LEU A 90 10.47 8.05 15.69
C LEU A 90 11.91 7.96 15.20
N ALA A 91 12.13 8.26 13.92
CA ALA A 91 13.47 8.25 13.31
C ALA A 91 14.26 9.56 13.54
N ALA A 92 13.72 10.50 14.31
CA ALA A 92 14.39 11.78 14.56
C ALA A 92 15.79 11.59 15.17
N GLY A 93 16.79 12.15 14.50
CA GLY A 93 18.19 12.05 14.94
C GLY A 93 18.92 10.78 14.49
N MET A 94 18.25 9.80 13.92
CA MET A 94 18.90 8.61 13.37
C MET A 94 19.78 8.98 12.17
N ARG A 95 20.89 8.28 12.04
CA ARG A 95 21.90 8.53 10.99
C ARG A 95 22.07 7.36 10.04
N ARG A 96 21.68 6.18 10.48
CA ARG A 96 21.86 4.96 9.71
C ARG A 96 20.70 4.01 9.98
N ILE A 97 19.91 3.76 8.97
CA ILE A 97 18.75 2.85 9.05
C ILE A 97 18.87 1.73 8.02
N LEU A 98 18.27 0.59 8.30
CA LEU A 98 18.16 -0.51 7.36
C LEU A 98 16.70 -0.62 6.89
N VAL A 99 16.48 -0.85 5.59
CA VAL A 99 15.18 -1.24 5.02
C VAL A 99 15.33 -2.59 4.36
N PHE A 100 14.29 -3.44 4.44
CA PHE A 100 14.36 -4.76 3.83
C PHE A 100 13.08 -5.07 3.08
N ASP A 101 13.26 -5.67 1.91
CA ASP A 101 12.23 -6.02 0.95
C ASP A 101 11.34 -4.83 0.52
N TYR A 102 10.71 -4.93 -0.65
CA TYR A 102 9.99 -3.79 -1.21
C TYR A 102 8.68 -3.51 -0.47
N SER A 103 8.50 -2.26 -0.10
CA SER A 103 7.23 -1.74 0.43
C SER A 103 7.03 -0.29 -0.02
N SER A 104 5.91 -0.01 -0.68
CA SER A 104 5.55 1.36 -1.10
C SER A 104 5.37 2.31 0.09
N THR A 105 4.95 1.81 1.25
CA THR A 105 4.87 2.58 2.50
C THR A 105 6.25 2.96 3.01
N VAL A 106 7.22 2.03 2.94
CA VAL A 106 8.61 2.32 3.32
C VAL A 106 9.27 3.27 2.32
N VAL A 107 8.96 3.19 1.02
CA VAL A 107 9.40 4.21 0.04
C VAL A 107 8.93 5.60 0.47
N ARG A 108 7.63 5.73 0.79
CA ARG A 108 7.07 7.00 1.25
C ARG A 108 7.72 7.51 2.54
N PHE A 109 8.03 6.62 3.47
CA PHE A 109 8.81 6.95 4.67
C PHE A 109 10.20 7.46 4.31
N LEU A 110 10.94 6.79 3.41
CA LEU A 110 12.30 7.21 3.00
C LEU A 110 12.31 8.59 2.36
N GLU A 111 11.31 8.95 1.55
CA GLU A 111 11.17 10.29 0.99
C GLU A 111 11.10 11.36 2.08
N LYS A 112 10.27 11.15 3.09
CA LYS A 112 10.12 12.07 4.22
C LYS A 112 11.34 12.05 5.16
N PHE A 113 11.90 10.87 5.41
CA PHE A 113 13.09 10.71 6.24
C PHE A 113 14.31 11.42 5.64
N GLY A 114 14.51 11.32 4.31
CA GLY A 114 15.58 12.03 3.62
C GLY A 114 15.47 13.55 3.75
N ALA A 115 14.23 14.08 3.67
CA ALA A 115 14.00 15.51 3.90
C ALA A 115 14.26 15.94 5.36
N ALA A 116 13.92 15.10 6.33
CA ALA A 116 14.11 15.38 7.75
C ALA A 116 15.56 15.15 8.22
N CYS A 117 16.28 14.20 7.63
CA CYS A 117 17.65 13.79 8.01
C CYS A 117 18.57 13.76 6.78
N PRO A 118 18.91 14.91 6.18
CA PRO A 118 19.74 14.96 4.97
C PRO A 118 21.10 14.27 5.18
N GLY A 119 21.49 13.45 4.21
CA GLY A 119 22.76 12.74 4.24
C GLY A 119 22.82 11.54 5.19
N ALA A 120 21.71 11.16 5.82
CA ALA A 120 21.62 9.90 6.54
C ALA A 120 21.88 8.71 5.59
N VAL A 121 22.34 7.59 6.13
CA VAL A 121 22.61 6.37 5.37
C VAL A 121 21.39 5.46 5.43
N VAL A 122 20.95 4.97 4.29
CA VAL A 122 20.03 3.86 4.22
C VAL A 122 20.76 2.61 3.71
N VAL A 123 20.75 1.56 4.52
CA VAL A 123 21.28 0.24 4.18
C VAL A 123 20.16 -0.54 3.50
N ILE A 124 20.41 -0.97 2.28
CA ILE A 124 19.42 -1.67 1.45
C ILE A 124 19.98 -3.02 1.04
N PRO A 125 19.54 -4.12 1.66
CA PRO A 125 19.83 -5.46 1.16
C PRO A 125 19.19 -5.70 -0.20
N GLU A 126 19.85 -6.51 -1.04
CA GLU A 126 19.40 -6.79 -2.41
C GLU A 126 18.04 -7.49 -2.50
N SER A 127 17.65 -8.22 -1.43
CA SER A 127 16.46 -9.10 -1.44
C SER A 127 16.46 -10.01 -2.67
N ARG A 128 17.49 -10.86 -2.77
CA ARG A 128 17.90 -11.57 -4.00
C ARG A 128 16.78 -12.37 -4.66
N VAL A 129 15.88 -12.95 -3.86
CA VAL A 129 14.80 -13.82 -4.40
C VAL A 129 13.89 -13.06 -5.38
N ILE A 130 13.59 -11.79 -5.09
CA ILE A 130 12.70 -10.96 -5.89
C ILE A 130 13.35 -9.64 -6.34
N ASN A 131 14.62 -9.42 -6.01
CA ASN A 131 15.34 -8.17 -6.23
C ASN A 131 14.63 -6.94 -5.63
N GLY A 132 13.96 -7.13 -4.48
CA GLY A 132 13.12 -6.12 -3.84
C GLY A 132 13.88 -4.88 -3.39
N GLY A 133 15.18 -5.01 -3.05
CA GLY A 133 16.04 -3.91 -2.64
C GLY A 133 16.28 -2.86 -3.73
N TYR A 134 16.37 -3.26 -4.99
CA TYR A 134 16.65 -2.33 -6.10
C TYR A 134 15.60 -1.23 -6.24
N ALA A 135 14.34 -1.53 -5.95
CA ALA A 135 13.24 -0.59 -6.07
C ALA A 135 13.32 0.59 -5.10
N PHE A 136 14.07 0.45 -3.98
CA PHE A 136 14.29 1.56 -3.03
C PHE A 136 15.35 2.56 -3.51
N VAL A 137 16.34 2.12 -4.28
CA VAL A 137 17.54 2.91 -4.58
C VAL A 137 17.24 4.25 -5.23
N PRO A 138 16.44 4.33 -6.32
CA PRO A 138 16.17 5.62 -6.96
C PRO A 138 15.47 6.61 -6.02
N GLY A 139 14.47 6.16 -5.26
CA GLY A 139 13.73 7.01 -4.31
C GLY A 139 14.60 7.50 -3.16
N ALA A 140 15.45 6.64 -2.60
CA ALA A 140 16.36 7.01 -1.53
C ALA A 140 17.39 8.06 -1.98
N LEU A 141 17.97 7.89 -3.17
CA LEU A 141 18.91 8.87 -3.74
C LEU A 141 18.21 10.20 -4.04
N ALA A 142 17.02 10.17 -4.62
CA ALA A 142 16.23 11.38 -4.88
C ALA A 142 15.84 12.13 -3.60
N ALA A 143 15.65 11.41 -2.49
CA ALA A 143 15.41 11.97 -1.16
C ALA A 143 16.66 12.54 -0.47
N GLY A 144 17.83 12.48 -1.10
CA GLY A 144 19.09 12.98 -0.54
C GLY A 144 19.75 12.06 0.49
N LEU A 145 19.33 10.81 0.57
CA LEU A 145 19.95 9.78 1.40
C LEU A 145 21.20 9.21 0.73
N ARG A 146 22.14 8.75 1.55
CA ARG A 146 23.28 7.96 1.08
C ARG A 146 22.90 6.49 1.08
N VAL A 147 22.96 5.85 -0.06
CA VAL A 147 22.61 4.44 -0.20
C VAL A 147 23.82 3.54 0.03
N HIS A 148 23.67 2.57 0.94
CA HIS A 148 24.59 1.47 1.14
C HIS A 148 23.90 0.17 0.72
N PHE A 149 24.08 -0.23 -0.54
CA PHE A 149 23.48 -1.43 -1.10
C PHE A 149 24.34 -2.65 -0.76
N ILE A 150 23.75 -3.70 -0.20
CA ILE A 150 24.46 -4.86 0.34
C ILE A 150 23.84 -6.19 -0.13
N PRO A 151 24.61 -7.29 -0.17
CA PRO A 151 24.05 -8.63 -0.31
C PRO A 151 23.29 -9.02 0.96
N ASP A 152 22.26 -9.87 0.84
CA ASP A 152 21.45 -10.33 1.99
C ASP A 152 22.27 -10.98 3.09
N ALA A 153 23.35 -11.67 2.75
CA ALA A 153 24.27 -12.30 3.71
C ALA A 153 24.96 -11.29 4.65
N ALA A 154 25.02 -10.01 4.29
CA ALA A 154 25.64 -8.98 5.10
C ALA A 154 24.69 -8.30 6.11
N ILE A 155 23.37 -8.62 6.07
CA ILE A 155 22.35 -7.96 6.91
C ILE A 155 22.76 -7.96 8.39
N LEU A 156 23.08 -9.12 8.94
CA LEU A 156 23.40 -9.25 10.37
C LEU A 156 24.64 -8.44 10.79
N TYR A 157 25.59 -8.30 9.88
CA TYR A 157 26.79 -7.51 10.11
C TYR A 157 26.47 -6.00 10.13
N GLU A 158 25.75 -5.53 9.10
CA GLU A 158 25.36 -4.13 8.94
C GLU A 158 24.35 -3.65 9.98
N LEU A 159 23.43 -4.54 10.39
CA LEU A 159 22.39 -4.23 11.39
C LEU A 159 22.99 -3.74 12.72
N LYS A 160 24.17 -4.22 13.09
CA LYS A 160 24.87 -3.79 14.33
C LYS A 160 25.24 -2.31 14.34
N THR A 161 25.31 -1.68 13.17
CA THR A 161 25.66 -0.28 12.99
C THR A 161 24.46 0.59 12.65
N CYS A 162 23.26 0.00 12.56
CA CYS A 162 22.03 0.71 12.26
C CYS A 162 21.32 1.14 13.54
N ASP A 163 20.74 2.34 13.52
CA ASP A 163 19.91 2.87 14.61
C ASP A 163 18.55 2.17 14.66
N ALA A 164 18.04 1.76 13.50
CA ALA A 164 16.78 1.04 13.36
C ALA A 164 16.71 0.27 12.05
N ALA A 165 15.71 -0.66 11.97
CA ALA A 165 15.30 -1.32 10.74
C ALA A 165 13.81 -1.07 10.48
N TYR A 166 13.47 -0.77 9.23
CA TYR A 166 12.10 -0.52 8.77
C TYR A 166 11.75 -1.48 7.64
N PHE A 167 10.61 -2.14 7.77
CA PHE A 167 10.10 -3.03 6.72
C PHE A 167 8.57 -3.00 6.71
N GLY A 168 7.99 -3.27 5.55
CA GLY A 168 6.54 -3.42 5.41
C GLY A 168 6.07 -4.77 5.94
N ALA A 169 4.90 -4.78 6.60
CA ALA A 169 4.25 -6.01 7.01
C ALA A 169 2.84 -6.04 6.40
N GLU A 170 2.51 -7.12 5.68
CA GLU A 170 1.16 -7.32 5.12
C GLU A 170 0.22 -8.01 6.11
N THR A 171 0.76 -8.90 6.95
CA THR A 171 -0.05 -9.74 7.84
C THR A 171 0.66 -9.94 9.16
N PHE A 172 -0.09 -9.89 10.25
CA PHE A 172 0.33 -10.28 11.59
C PHE A 172 -0.41 -11.56 11.96
N TYR A 173 0.32 -12.54 12.47
CA TYR A 173 -0.22 -13.83 12.93
C TYR A 173 -0.26 -13.89 14.45
#